data_34033d3b10de916c12fffa2e8c25342a
#
_entry.id   34033d3b10de916c12fffa2e8c25342a
#
_cell.length_a   1.000
_cell.length_b   1.000
_cell.length_c   1.000
_cell.angle_alpha   90.00
_cell.angle_beta   90.00
_cell.angle_gamma   90.00
#
_symmetry.space_group_name_H-M   'P 1'
#
loop_
_entity.id
_entity.type
_entity.pdbx_description
1 polymer ?
#
loop_
_entity_poly.entity_id
_entity_poly.type
_entity_poly.pdbx_seq_one_letter_code
_entity_poly.pdbx_strand_id
1 'polypeptide(L)'
;MKEFNFTKYEDAIKIYREKNLMQALYDEGEIIMDQVLVCLHGDDHRKRRKVENKVFSRETFRLYETDIYPVTLDQTIQPFLKKGKMDLVDFGFRVLLNLTADFSGVDRPEKSPEETETLLKLLKIFASGATLAHSTRDRDEVKEEVRIALKEFETKFLGPSIKRRKELIKNVNADELPTGLLLNRQDILTALLNNQEKLKLPYDVLMREIAFYLLAGAQTSIHSLVHTFHEIMQWVEKNPDKKKNIYDPIFVQKAVHESTRLHPSSPVAWRKPTC
;
A
#
# COMPACT_ATOMS: atom_id res chain seq x y z
N MET A 1 6.71 11.60 -28.84
CA MET A 1 6.62 10.10 -28.94
C MET A 1 5.21 9.78 -29.43
N LYS A 2 5.05 8.78 -30.34
CA LYS A 2 3.72 8.41 -30.82
C LYS A 2 3.02 7.55 -29.75
N GLU A 3 1.81 7.95 -29.36
CA GLU A 3 1.02 7.24 -28.37
C GLU A 3 0.08 6.23 -29.04
N PHE A 4 -0.05 5.04 -28.42
CA PHE A 4 -0.97 3.99 -28.84
C PHE A 4 -1.84 3.58 -27.66
N ASN A 5 -3.15 3.52 -27.85
CA ASN A 5 -4.10 3.11 -26.83
C ASN A 5 -4.64 1.71 -27.16
N PHE A 6 -4.50 0.77 -26.21
CA PHE A 6 -4.93 -0.61 -26.31
C PHE A 6 -6.07 -0.86 -25.32
N THR A 7 -7.28 -1.06 -25.83
CA THR A 7 -8.49 -1.25 -25.00
C THR A 7 -9.02 -2.70 -25.05
N LYS A 8 -8.52 -3.53 -25.97
CA LYS A 8 -8.91 -4.94 -26.04
C LYS A 8 -8.10 -5.76 -25.03
N TYR A 9 -8.78 -6.66 -24.34
CA TYR A 9 -8.18 -7.51 -23.29
C TYR A 9 -6.99 -8.33 -23.80
N GLU A 10 -7.10 -8.95 -24.97
CA GLU A 10 -6.05 -9.77 -25.57
C GLU A 10 -4.79 -8.96 -25.93
N ASP A 11 -4.97 -7.73 -26.40
CA ASP A 11 -3.86 -6.84 -26.73
C ASP A 11 -3.21 -6.30 -25.45
N ALA A 12 -4.01 -5.95 -24.44
CA ALA A 12 -3.49 -5.54 -23.13
C ALA A 12 -2.62 -6.63 -22.50
N ILE A 13 -3.05 -7.90 -22.52
CA ILE A 13 -2.25 -9.02 -22.00
C ILE A 13 -0.91 -9.16 -22.76
N LYS A 14 -0.90 -9.01 -24.08
CA LYS A 14 0.34 -9.07 -24.87
C LYS A 14 1.30 -7.97 -24.48
N ILE A 15 0.78 -6.73 -24.36
CA ILE A 15 1.57 -5.55 -23.97
C ILE A 15 2.15 -5.69 -22.57
N TYR A 16 1.36 -6.19 -21.59
CA TYR A 16 1.85 -6.43 -20.24
C TYR A 16 2.95 -7.50 -20.15
N ARG A 17 2.99 -8.44 -21.10
CA ARG A 17 4.01 -9.50 -21.18
C ARG A 17 5.21 -9.13 -22.03
N GLU A 18 5.15 -8.02 -22.76
CA GLU A 18 6.24 -7.58 -23.62
C GLU A 18 7.45 -7.11 -22.80
N LYS A 19 8.58 -7.82 -22.96
CA LYS A 19 9.81 -7.60 -22.18
C LYS A 19 10.55 -6.31 -22.53
N ASN A 20 10.30 -5.78 -23.73
CA ASN A 20 10.91 -4.54 -24.22
C ASN A 20 10.06 -3.30 -23.84
N LEU A 21 9.04 -3.47 -23.02
CA LEU A 21 8.20 -2.41 -22.53
C LEU A 21 8.32 -2.33 -21.00
N MET A 22 8.62 -1.15 -20.50
CA MET A 22 8.68 -0.86 -19.08
C MET A 22 7.54 0.06 -18.64
N GLN A 23 7.27 0.09 -17.35
CA GLN A 23 6.31 1.00 -16.73
C GLN A 23 6.73 2.46 -16.97
N ALA A 24 5.78 3.35 -17.23
CA ALA A 24 6.01 4.77 -17.51
C ALA A 24 5.06 5.73 -16.77
N LEU A 25 4.06 5.21 -16.05
CA LEU A 25 3.05 6.04 -15.39
C LEU A 25 3.65 6.99 -14.34
N TYR A 26 4.77 6.61 -13.72
CA TYR A 26 5.38 7.33 -12.60
C TYR A 26 6.66 8.07 -12.97
N ASP A 27 6.98 8.23 -14.25
CA ASP A 27 8.24 8.86 -14.69
C ASP A 27 8.40 10.29 -14.16
N GLU A 28 7.33 11.07 -14.10
CA GLU A 28 7.36 12.44 -13.57
C GLU A 28 7.37 12.49 -12.04
N GLY A 29 6.99 11.40 -11.39
CA GLY A 29 6.96 11.24 -9.94
C GLY A 29 8.28 10.76 -9.32
N GLU A 30 9.42 10.88 -9.99
CA GLU A 30 10.73 10.37 -9.55
C GLU A 30 11.09 10.73 -8.11
N ILE A 31 10.64 11.90 -7.62
CA ILE A 31 10.91 12.36 -6.25
C ILE A 31 10.53 11.32 -5.18
N ILE A 32 9.51 10.50 -5.43
CA ILE A 32 9.07 9.43 -4.54
C ILE A 32 9.08 8.06 -5.21
N MET A 33 9.10 8.00 -6.54
CA MET A 33 8.95 6.76 -7.30
C MET A 33 10.27 6.23 -7.88
N ASP A 34 11.37 7.00 -7.81
CA ASP A 34 12.65 6.54 -8.36
C ASP A 34 13.14 5.28 -7.66
N GLN A 35 13.44 4.26 -8.46
CA GLN A 35 13.94 2.95 -8.03
C GLN A 35 13.03 2.16 -7.07
N VAL A 36 11.76 2.56 -6.88
CA VAL A 36 10.79 1.70 -6.19
C VAL A 36 10.43 0.49 -7.07
N LEU A 37 10.01 -0.59 -6.44
CA LEU A 37 9.78 -1.88 -7.12
C LEU A 37 8.94 -1.77 -8.39
N VAL A 38 7.84 -1.02 -8.36
CA VAL A 38 6.92 -0.87 -9.51
C VAL A 38 7.57 -0.17 -10.70
N CYS A 39 8.62 0.63 -10.49
CA CYS A 39 9.38 1.35 -11.51
C CYS A 39 10.60 0.57 -12.01
N LEU A 40 10.99 -0.50 -11.32
CA LEU A 40 12.09 -1.35 -11.77
C LEU A 40 11.69 -2.22 -12.96
N HIS A 41 12.69 -2.58 -13.75
CA HIS A 41 12.54 -3.46 -14.91
C HIS A 41 13.61 -4.55 -14.93
N GLY A 42 13.37 -5.64 -15.67
CA GLY A 42 14.36 -6.68 -15.92
C GLY A 42 14.85 -7.40 -14.66
N ASP A 43 16.18 -7.56 -14.54
CA ASP A 43 16.80 -8.32 -13.44
C ASP A 43 16.68 -7.64 -12.08
N ASP A 44 16.74 -6.35 -12.03
CA ASP A 44 16.64 -5.60 -10.77
C ASP A 44 15.25 -5.70 -10.18
N HIS A 45 14.21 -5.62 -11.04
CA HIS A 45 12.84 -5.93 -10.62
C HIS A 45 12.74 -7.36 -10.07
N ARG A 46 13.28 -8.37 -10.79
CA ARG A 46 13.19 -9.78 -10.38
C ARG A 46 13.90 -10.02 -9.04
N LYS A 47 15.08 -9.45 -8.83
CA LYS A 47 15.83 -9.59 -7.58
C LYS A 47 15.09 -8.98 -6.41
N ARG A 48 14.59 -7.75 -6.55
CA ARG A 48 13.83 -7.04 -5.52
C ARG A 48 12.52 -7.76 -5.22
N ARG A 49 11.75 -8.07 -6.26
CA ARG A 49 10.46 -8.78 -6.14
C ARG A 49 10.57 -10.13 -5.45
N LYS A 50 11.65 -10.88 -5.68
CA LYS A 50 11.89 -12.17 -5.01
C LYS A 50 12.00 -12.03 -3.48
N VAL A 51 12.56 -10.94 -2.99
CA VAL A 51 12.65 -10.65 -1.56
C VAL A 51 11.28 -10.25 -1.01
N GLU A 52 10.63 -9.31 -1.63
CA GLU A 52 9.38 -8.75 -1.16
C GLU A 52 8.20 -9.73 -1.27
N ASN A 53 8.19 -10.60 -2.28
CA ASN A 53 7.16 -11.65 -2.43
C ASN A 53 7.06 -12.61 -1.24
N LYS A 54 8.08 -12.73 -0.41
CA LYS A 54 8.01 -13.56 0.80
C LYS A 54 6.94 -13.06 1.77
N VAL A 55 6.70 -11.74 1.79
CA VAL A 55 5.66 -11.11 2.62
C VAL A 55 4.25 -11.35 2.06
N PHE A 56 4.14 -11.68 0.77
CA PHE A 56 2.87 -12.01 0.10
C PHE A 56 2.55 -13.52 0.09
N SER A 57 3.01 -14.25 1.10
CA SER A 57 2.69 -15.67 1.26
C SER A 57 1.29 -15.88 1.84
N ARG A 58 0.71 -17.07 1.61
CA ARG A 58 -0.59 -17.43 2.22
C ARG A 58 -0.55 -17.39 3.75
N GLU A 59 0.58 -17.78 4.32
CA GLU A 59 0.80 -17.79 5.77
C GLU A 59 0.77 -16.36 6.32
N THR A 60 1.47 -15.43 5.67
CA THR A 60 1.44 -14.01 6.03
C THR A 60 0.03 -13.43 5.91
N PHE A 61 -0.68 -13.69 4.83
CA PHE A 61 -2.06 -13.23 4.67
C PHE A 61 -2.97 -13.77 5.76
N ARG A 62 -2.85 -15.04 6.11
CA ARG A 62 -3.62 -15.64 7.19
C ARG A 62 -3.34 -14.95 8.52
N LEU A 63 -2.08 -14.70 8.86
CA LEU A 63 -1.70 -13.97 10.07
C LEU A 63 -2.33 -12.56 10.11
N TYR A 64 -2.28 -11.84 8.98
CA TYR A 64 -2.90 -10.52 8.92
C TYR A 64 -4.42 -10.58 9.04
N GLU A 65 -5.06 -11.53 8.39
CA GLU A 65 -6.51 -11.71 8.42
C GLU A 65 -7.03 -12.11 9.80
N THR A 66 -6.33 -13.02 10.50
CA THR A 66 -6.83 -13.58 11.78
C THR A 66 -6.38 -12.80 13.01
N ASP A 67 -5.15 -12.25 13.01
CA ASP A 67 -4.54 -11.75 14.22
C ASP A 67 -4.29 -10.22 14.19
N ILE A 68 -3.88 -9.67 13.05
CA ILE A 68 -3.48 -8.26 12.99
C ILE A 68 -4.64 -7.37 12.57
N TYR A 69 -5.34 -7.73 11.49
CA TYR A 69 -6.40 -6.91 10.92
C TYR A 69 -7.57 -6.68 11.88
N PRO A 70 -8.10 -7.70 12.60
CA PRO A 70 -9.19 -7.49 13.55
C PRO A 70 -8.83 -6.48 14.65
N VAL A 71 -7.59 -6.55 15.16
CA VAL A 71 -7.10 -5.62 16.19
C VAL A 71 -6.98 -4.19 15.65
N THR A 72 -6.38 -4.03 14.47
CA THR A 72 -6.24 -2.72 13.83
C THR A 72 -7.59 -2.11 13.47
N LEU A 73 -8.53 -2.94 13.01
CA LEU A 73 -9.90 -2.53 12.70
C LEU A 73 -10.63 -2.06 13.96
N ASP A 74 -10.60 -2.86 15.04
CA ASP A 74 -11.26 -2.51 16.29
C ASP A 74 -10.72 -1.19 16.85
N GLN A 75 -9.41 -1.04 16.95
CA GLN A 75 -8.78 0.21 17.41
C GLN A 75 -9.18 1.43 16.57
N THR A 76 -9.29 1.26 15.26
CA THR A 76 -9.59 2.37 14.34
C THR A 76 -11.06 2.76 14.36
N ILE A 77 -11.99 1.80 14.57
CA ILE A 77 -13.44 2.06 14.56
C ILE A 77 -13.96 2.71 15.86
N GLN A 78 -13.29 2.50 17.00
CA GLN A 78 -13.78 2.96 18.31
C GLN A 78 -14.17 4.45 18.36
N PRO A 79 -13.40 5.41 17.81
CA PRO A 79 -13.79 6.81 17.81
C PRO A 79 -15.12 7.09 17.05
N PHE A 80 -15.37 6.33 15.99
CA PHE A 80 -16.59 6.45 15.20
C PHE A 80 -17.81 5.87 15.93
N LEU A 81 -17.64 4.72 16.59
CA LEU A 81 -18.71 4.11 17.41
C LEU A 81 -19.13 5.04 18.53
N LYS A 82 -18.17 5.71 19.22
CA LYS A 82 -18.47 6.71 20.26
C LYS A 82 -19.26 7.91 19.73
N LYS A 83 -19.05 8.30 18.46
CA LYS A 83 -19.78 9.39 17.80
C LYS A 83 -21.16 8.96 17.29
N GLY A 84 -21.44 7.66 17.20
CA GLY A 84 -22.69 7.10 16.65
C GLY A 84 -22.89 7.35 15.16
N LYS A 85 -21.88 7.87 14.45
CA LYS A 85 -21.88 8.10 13.00
C LYS A 85 -20.48 7.99 12.42
N MET A 86 -20.40 7.65 11.13
CA MET A 86 -19.16 7.44 10.42
C MET A 86 -19.28 7.95 8.98
N ASP A 87 -18.29 8.71 8.53
CA ASP A 87 -18.02 8.88 7.12
C ASP A 87 -17.21 7.67 6.63
N LEU A 88 -17.74 6.96 5.64
CA LEU A 88 -17.12 5.72 5.16
C LEU A 88 -15.75 5.97 4.49
N VAL A 89 -15.58 7.14 3.84
CA VAL A 89 -14.33 7.49 3.17
C VAL A 89 -13.24 7.81 4.21
N ASP A 90 -13.56 8.65 5.21
CA ASP A 90 -12.63 8.99 6.29
C ASP A 90 -12.23 7.74 7.10
N PHE A 91 -13.21 6.94 7.49
CA PHE A 91 -12.95 5.66 8.18
C PHE A 91 -12.08 4.73 7.34
N GLY A 92 -12.43 4.55 6.06
CA GLY A 92 -11.71 3.68 5.14
C GLY A 92 -10.25 4.11 4.97
N PHE A 93 -9.99 5.41 4.81
CA PHE A 93 -8.61 5.92 4.77
C PHE A 93 -7.83 5.58 6.04
N ARG A 94 -8.41 5.78 7.21
CA ARG A 94 -7.74 5.52 8.50
C ARG A 94 -7.46 4.04 8.69
N VAL A 95 -8.43 3.18 8.49
CA VAL A 95 -8.26 1.74 8.74
C VAL A 95 -7.31 1.11 7.73
N LEU A 96 -7.42 1.46 6.44
CA LEU A 96 -6.56 0.87 5.40
C LEU A 96 -5.14 1.43 5.47
N LEU A 97 -4.97 2.71 5.84
CA LEU A 97 -3.63 3.26 6.12
C LEU A 97 -2.98 2.57 7.31
N ASN A 98 -3.70 2.40 8.42
CA ASN A 98 -3.20 1.74 9.62
C ASN A 98 -2.80 0.29 9.33
N LEU A 99 -3.63 -0.45 8.59
CA LEU A 99 -3.34 -1.80 8.17
C LEU A 99 -2.13 -1.88 7.24
N THR A 100 -2.05 -0.95 6.28
CA THR A 100 -0.92 -0.88 5.35
C THR A 100 0.38 -0.48 6.06
N ALA A 101 0.32 0.38 7.07
CA ALA A 101 1.46 0.70 7.93
C ALA A 101 1.98 -0.56 8.64
N ASP A 102 1.07 -1.36 9.22
CA ASP A 102 1.43 -2.63 9.85
C ASP A 102 2.10 -3.59 8.84
N PHE A 103 1.57 -3.71 7.62
CA PHE A 103 2.10 -4.56 6.57
C PHE A 103 3.45 -4.06 6.00
N SER A 104 3.59 -2.75 5.85
CA SER A 104 4.82 -2.13 5.35
C SER A 104 5.95 -2.12 6.39
N GLY A 105 5.61 -2.32 7.65
CA GLY A 105 6.55 -2.28 8.75
C GLY A 105 6.77 -0.88 9.31
N VAL A 106 5.81 0.00 9.14
CA VAL A 106 5.80 1.35 9.73
C VAL A 106 5.11 1.29 11.09
N ASP A 107 5.88 1.53 12.13
CA ASP A 107 5.38 1.46 13.48
C ASP A 107 4.56 2.70 13.84
N ARG A 108 3.50 2.45 14.57
CA ARG A 108 2.63 3.44 15.17
C ARG A 108 2.58 3.15 16.68
N PRO A 109 3.57 3.62 17.47
CA PRO A 109 3.71 3.21 18.87
C PRO A 109 2.55 3.66 19.75
N GLU A 110 1.95 4.80 19.47
CA GLU A 110 0.82 5.33 20.23
C GLU A 110 -0.52 4.78 19.75
N LYS A 111 -0.61 4.38 18.48
CA LYS A 111 -1.84 3.96 17.78
C LYS A 111 -2.99 4.95 17.99
N SER A 112 -2.63 6.22 18.17
CA SER A 112 -3.56 7.31 18.43
C SER A 112 -4.22 7.81 17.14
N PRO A 113 -5.40 8.48 17.23
CA PRO A 113 -6.01 9.16 16.11
C PRO A 113 -5.12 10.25 15.50
N GLU A 114 -4.32 10.93 16.33
CA GLU A 114 -3.41 12.02 15.93
C GLU A 114 -2.22 11.47 15.12
N GLU A 115 -1.67 10.34 15.54
CA GLU A 115 -0.61 9.64 14.81
C GLU A 115 -1.12 9.17 13.44
N THR A 116 -2.33 8.60 13.39
CA THR A 116 -3.00 8.23 12.13
C THR A 116 -3.24 9.45 11.24
N GLU A 117 -3.68 10.58 11.80
CA GLU A 117 -3.90 11.83 11.05
C GLU A 117 -2.59 12.36 10.44
N THR A 118 -1.50 12.31 11.20
CA THR A 118 -0.18 12.71 10.70
C THR A 118 0.24 11.84 9.52
N LEU A 119 0.13 10.52 9.65
CA LEU A 119 0.49 9.60 8.58
C LEU A 119 -0.42 9.75 7.35
N LEU A 120 -1.71 10.07 7.55
CA LEU A 120 -2.65 10.33 6.46
C LEU A 120 -2.32 11.61 5.68
N LYS A 121 -1.85 12.66 6.36
CA LYS A 121 -1.37 13.88 5.68
C LYS A 121 -0.15 13.58 4.81
N LEU A 122 0.82 12.84 5.34
CA LEU A 122 1.98 12.40 4.59
C LEU A 122 1.59 11.57 3.36
N LEU A 123 0.66 10.61 3.53
CA LEU A 123 0.15 9.78 2.44
C LEU A 123 -0.43 10.63 1.30
N LYS A 124 -1.22 11.66 1.61
CA LYS A 124 -1.81 12.55 0.59
C LYS A 124 -0.75 13.31 -0.18
N ILE A 125 0.31 13.77 0.49
CA ILE A 125 1.45 14.44 -0.16
C ILE A 125 2.21 13.44 -1.05
N PHE A 126 2.47 12.23 -0.57
CA PHE A 126 3.10 11.17 -1.37
C PHE A 126 2.29 10.83 -2.61
N ALA A 127 0.96 10.75 -2.49
CA ALA A 127 0.07 10.53 -3.62
C ALA A 127 0.19 11.63 -4.68
N SER A 128 0.23 12.89 -4.26
CA SER A 128 0.42 14.03 -5.17
C SER A 128 1.75 13.96 -5.91
N GLY A 129 2.83 13.57 -5.23
CA GLY A 129 4.14 13.36 -5.84
C GLY A 129 4.19 12.19 -6.81
N ALA A 130 3.60 11.05 -6.46
CA ALA A 130 3.58 9.85 -7.31
C ALA A 130 2.75 10.07 -8.60
N THR A 131 1.70 10.88 -8.54
CA THR A 131 0.80 11.16 -9.66
C THR A 131 1.05 12.52 -10.30
N LEU A 132 2.28 13.01 -10.22
CA LEU A 132 2.66 14.36 -10.68
C LEU A 132 2.31 14.63 -12.16
N ALA A 133 2.38 13.59 -13.01
CA ALA A 133 1.97 13.65 -14.41
C ALA A 133 0.51 14.13 -14.62
N HIS A 134 -0.35 13.91 -13.63
CA HIS A 134 -1.77 14.28 -13.66
C HIS A 134 -2.08 15.53 -12.83
N SER A 135 -1.06 16.13 -12.21
CA SER A 135 -1.24 17.32 -11.37
C SER A 135 -1.48 18.58 -12.21
N THR A 136 -2.42 19.41 -11.78
CA THR A 136 -2.62 20.77 -12.29
C THR A 136 -1.86 21.83 -11.47
N ARG A 137 -1.23 21.41 -10.36
CA ARG A 137 -0.43 22.28 -9.48
C ARG A 137 0.97 22.47 -10.07
N ASP A 138 1.66 23.53 -9.58
CA ASP A 138 3.07 23.72 -9.90
C ASP A 138 3.90 22.50 -9.46
N ARG A 139 4.73 22.00 -10.38
CA ARG A 139 5.48 20.76 -10.18
C ARG A 139 6.61 20.88 -9.17
N ASP A 140 7.26 22.02 -9.13
CA ASP A 140 8.39 22.25 -8.22
C ASP A 140 7.87 22.47 -6.79
N GLU A 141 6.72 23.12 -6.64
CA GLU A 141 6.03 23.22 -5.36
C GLU A 141 5.65 21.85 -4.81
N VAL A 142 5.04 20.97 -5.62
CA VAL A 142 4.69 19.61 -5.20
C VAL A 142 5.93 18.80 -4.84
N LYS A 143 7.00 18.89 -5.62
CA LYS A 143 8.27 18.21 -5.32
C LYS A 143 8.86 18.66 -3.97
N GLU A 144 8.78 19.95 -3.67
CA GLU A 144 9.28 20.46 -2.40
C GLU A 144 8.42 19.99 -1.21
N GLU A 145 7.11 20.02 -1.34
CA GLU A 145 6.21 19.40 -0.34
C GLU A 145 6.56 17.94 -0.08
N VAL A 146 6.84 17.16 -1.13
CA VAL A 146 7.22 15.75 -1.00
C VAL A 146 8.56 15.58 -0.27
N ARG A 147 9.57 16.45 -0.55
CA ARG A 147 10.86 16.41 0.19
C ARG A 147 10.67 16.63 1.68
N ILE A 148 9.88 17.66 2.03
CA ILE A 148 9.56 17.98 3.42
C ILE A 148 8.82 16.80 4.08
N ALA A 149 7.83 16.25 3.38
CA ALA A 149 7.04 15.12 3.88
C ALA A 149 7.88 13.84 4.05
N LEU A 150 8.82 13.54 3.15
CA LEU A 150 9.74 12.40 3.28
C LEU A 150 10.64 12.56 4.51
N LYS A 151 11.14 13.78 4.78
CA LYS A 151 11.94 14.06 5.97
C LYS A 151 11.13 13.92 7.27
N GLU A 152 9.89 14.37 7.26
CA GLU A 152 8.98 14.19 8.39
C GLU A 152 8.66 12.71 8.61
N PHE A 153 8.38 11.96 7.53
CA PHE A 153 8.14 10.52 7.56
C PHE A 153 9.34 9.76 8.12
N GLU A 154 10.55 10.10 7.65
CA GLU A 154 11.79 9.53 8.16
C GLU A 154 11.92 9.74 9.67
N THR A 155 11.74 10.98 10.12
CA THR A 155 11.97 11.35 11.53
C THR A 155 10.93 10.74 12.47
N LYS A 156 9.64 10.78 12.08
CA LYS A 156 8.56 10.38 12.98
C LYS A 156 8.24 8.89 12.93
N PHE A 157 8.43 8.24 11.77
CA PHE A 157 7.94 6.88 11.53
C PHE A 157 9.05 5.90 11.11
N LEU A 158 9.71 6.15 9.98
CA LEU A 158 10.61 5.18 9.38
C LEU A 158 11.87 4.96 10.21
N GLY A 159 12.54 6.02 10.66
CA GLY A 159 13.75 5.93 11.47
C GLY A 159 13.55 5.13 12.77
N PRO A 160 12.53 5.47 13.59
CA PRO A 160 12.16 4.66 14.76
C PRO A 160 11.83 3.22 14.41
N SER A 161 11.10 2.98 13.32
CA SER A 161 10.75 1.63 12.86
C SER A 161 11.96 0.80 12.46
N ILE A 162 12.93 1.40 11.76
CA ILE A 162 14.21 0.76 11.40
C ILE A 162 15.03 0.43 12.66
N LYS A 163 15.13 1.38 13.59
CA LYS A 163 15.88 1.17 14.84
C LYS A 163 15.35 -0.03 15.60
N ARG A 164 14.04 -0.08 15.82
CA ARG A 164 13.39 -1.18 16.53
C ARG A 164 13.62 -2.54 15.83
N ARG A 165 13.53 -2.60 14.51
CA ARG A 165 13.77 -3.85 13.78
C ARG A 165 15.21 -4.31 13.82
N LYS A 166 16.16 -3.39 13.72
CA LYS A 166 17.58 -3.73 13.87
C LYS A 166 17.90 -4.27 15.26
N GLU A 167 17.27 -3.76 16.32
CA GLU A 167 17.38 -4.29 17.68
C GLU A 167 16.78 -5.70 17.77
N LEU A 168 15.59 -5.93 17.22
CA LEU A 168 14.97 -7.25 17.18
C LEU A 168 15.81 -8.27 16.40
N ILE A 169 16.34 -7.91 15.23
CA ILE A 169 17.18 -8.79 14.42
C ILE A 169 18.46 -9.17 15.17
N LYS A 170 19.08 -8.25 15.92
CA LYS A 170 20.25 -8.55 16.74
C LYS A 170 19.93 -9.53 17.87
N ASN A 171 18.80 -9.37 18.53
CA ASN A 171 18.38 -10.20 19.65
C ASN A 171 18.01 -11.62 19.21
N VAL A 172 17.47 -11.80 18.00
CA VAL A 172 17.21 -13.14 17.40
C VAL A 172 18.50 -13.95 17.24
N ASN A 173 19.60 -13.29 16.90
CA ASN A 173 20.90 -13.94 16.74
C ASN A 173 21.61 -14.23 18.10
N ALA A 174 21.02 -13.78 19.21
CA ALA A 174 21.59 -13.93 20.57
C ALA A 174 20.87 -14.97 21.44
N ASP A 175 20.12 -15.91 20.84
CA ASP A 175 19.35 -16.99 21.54
C ASP A 175 18.31 -16.52 22.59
N GLU A 176 18.08 -15.23 22.73
CA GLU A 176 17.04 -14.65 23.59
C GLU A 176 15.83 -14.21 22.77
N LEU A 177 15.00 -15.17 22.35
CA LEU A 177 13.74 -14.90 21.67
C LEU A 177 12.63 -14.56 22.68
N PRO A 178 12.03 -13.37 22.65
CA PRO A 178 10.71 -13.23 23.24
C PRO A 178 9.73 -14.10 22.45
N THR A 179 9.28 -15.15 23.04
CA THR A 179 8.20 -16.01 22.55
C THR A 179 6.93 -15.17 22.38
N GLY A 180 6.53 -14.94 21.19
CA GLY A 180 5.22 -14.36 20.86
C GLY A 180 5.25 -13.20 19.87
N LEU A 181 4.37 -13.25 18.88
CA LEU A 181 3.85 -12.24 17.95
C LEU A 181 4.82 -11.39 17.10
N LEU A 182 6.02 -11.01 17.56
CA LEU A 182 6.88 -10.07 16.81
C LEU A 182 7.87 -10.73 15.86
N LEU A 183 8.25 -11.99 16.08
CA LEU A 183 9.24 -12.71 15.28
C LEU A 183 8.66 -13.33 13.99
N ASN A 184 7.37 -13.63 13.98
CA ASN A 184 6.67 -14.11 12.78
C ASN A 184 6.09 -12.97 11.93
N ARG A 185 6.25 -11.73 12.35
CA ARG A 185 5.76 -10.57 11.60
C ARG A 185 6.68 -10.31 10.40
N GLN A 186 6.39 -10.97 9.29
CA GLN A 186 7.03 -10.68 8.02
C GLN A 186 6.37 -9.42 7.45
N ASP A 187 6.95 -8.28 7.70
CA ASP A 187 6.62 -7.03 7.03
C ASP A 187 7.67 -6.68 5.96
N ILE A 188 7.31 -5.75 5.07
CA ILE A 188 8.17 -5.33 3.95
C ILE A 188 9.50 -4.76 4.45
N LEU A 189 9.46 -3.87 5.45
CA LEU A 189 10.67 -3.22 5.99
C LEU A 189 11.63 -4.27 6.56
N THR A 190 11.14 -5.24 7.32
CA THR A 190 11.95 -6.35 7.86
C THR A 190 12.56 -7.19 6.74
N ALA A 191 11.77 -7.52 5.71
CA ALA A 191 12.28 -8.28 4.56
C ALA A 191 13.38 -7.54 3.81
N LEU A 192 13.24 -6.24 3.61
CA LEU A 192 14.24 -5.40 2.94
C LEU A 192 15.50 -5.22 3.79
N LEU A 193 15.37 -4.95 5.09
CA LEU A 193 16.52 -4.80 6.00
C LEU A 193 17.37 -6.07 6.07
N ASN A 194 16.75 -7.25 6.16
CA ASN A 194 17.45 -8.54 6.18
C ASN A 194 18.18 -8.87 4.86
N ASN A 195 17.86 -8.17 3.78
CA ASN A 195 18.47 -8.38 2.47
C ASN A 195 19.14 -7.10 1.92
N GLN A 196 19.33 -6.06 2.73
CA GLN A 196 19.80 -4.75 2.28
C GLN A 196 21.17 -4.83 1.62
N GLU A 197 22.13 -5.53 2.21
CA GLU A 197 23.46 -5.71 1.65
C GLU A 197 23.43 -6.50 0.33
N LYS A 198 22.68 -7.59 0.29
CA LYS A 198 22.53 -8.42 -0.91
C LYS A 198 21.89 -7.67 -2.07
N LEU A 199 20.92 -6.81 -1.78
CA LEU A 199 20.24 -5.97 -2.76
C LEU A 199 21.03 -4.71 -3.10
N LYS A 200 22.08 -4.38 -2.32
CA LYS A 200 22.80 -3.10 -2.37
C LYS A 200 21.82 -1.92 -2.34
N LEU A 201 20.81 -2.00 -1.44
CA LEU A 201 19.70 -1.08 -1.38
C LEU A 201 20.09 0.22 -0.67
N PRO A 202 20.16 1.37 -1.36
CA PRO A 202 20.43 2.66 -0.74
C PRO A 202 19.32 3.04 0.25
N TYR A 203 19.67 3.83 1.26
CA TYR A 203 18.71 4.24 2.30
C TYR A 203 17.55 5.07 1.77
N ASP A 204 17.82 5.98 0.86
CA ASP A 204 16.82 6.82 0.21
C ASP A 204 15.85 6.01 -0.66
N VAL A 205 16.33 4.95 -1.32
CA VAL A 205 15.49 3.99 -2.06
C VAL A 205 14.63 3.18 -1.09
N LEU A 206 15.21 2.70 0.04
CA LEU A 206 14.44 2.02 1.08
C LEU A 206 13.30 2.92 1.60
N MET A 207 13.59 4.19 1.86
CA MET A 207 12.60 5.15 2.35
C MET A 207 11.46 5.33 1.34
N ARG A 208 11.79 5.55 0.06
CA ARG A 208 10.79 5.66 -1.01
C ARG A 208 9.98 4.37 -1.19
N GLU A 209 10.62 3.21 -1.10
CA GLU A 209 9.93 1.92 -1.18
C GLU A 209 8.87 1.77 -0.09
N ILE A 210 9.20 2.09 1.17
CA ILE A 210 8.24 1.98 2.26
C ILE A 210 7.12 3.04 2.13
N ALA A 211 7.46 4.28 1.74
CA ALA A 211 6.46 5.31 1.45
C ALA A 211 5.52 4.88 0.30
N PHE A 212 6.07 4.25 -0.74
CA PHE A 212 5.29 3.70 -1.85
C PHE A 212 4.36 2.56 -1.40
N TYR A 213 4.81 1.66 -0.52
CA TYR A 213 3.93 0.61 0.01
C TYR A 213 2.73 1.18 0.79
N LEU A 214 2.94 2.24 1.58
CA LEU A 214 1.84 2.96 2.24
C LEU A 214 0.85 3.51 1.21
N LEU A 215 1.38 4.16 0.17
CA LEU A 215 0.59 4.74 -0.91
C LEU A 215 -0.18 3.67 -1.69
N ALA A 216 0.51 2.65 -2.17
CA ALA A 216 -0.08 1.61 -3.01
C ALA A 216 -1.15 0.79 -2.27
N GLY A 217 -0.91 0.47 -1.00
CA GLY A 217 -1.82 -0.33 -0.20
C GLY A 217 -3.06 0.44 0.26
N ALA A 218 -2.90 1.64 0.80
CA ALA A 218 -4.01 2.40 1.35
C ALA A 218 -4.88 3.06 0.26
N GLN A 219 -4.25 3.79 -0.67
CA GLN A 219 -4.97 4.60 -1.67
C GLN A 219 -5.86 3.75 -2.58
N THR A 220 -5.37 2.64 -3.07
CA THR A 220 -6.13 1.78 -3.99
C THR A 220 -7.23 1.01 -3.27
N SER A 221 -6.95 0.55 -2.06
CA SER A 221 -7.89 -0.23 -1.27
C SER A 221 -9.08 0.58 -0.77
N ILE A 222 -8.90 1.89 -0.47
CA ILE A 222 -10.03 2.75 -0.08
C ILE A 222 -11.02 2.92 -1.24
N HIS A 223 -10.55 3.10 -2.46
CA HIS A 223 -11.43 3.16 -3.63
C HIS A 223 -12.25 1.88 -3.76
N SER A 224 -11.60 0.71 -3.66
CA SER A 224 -12.29 -0.58 -3.72
C SER A 224 -13.31 -0.75 -2.59
N LEU A 225 -12.99 -0.34 -1.36
CA LEU A 225 -13.88 -0.45 -0.20
C LEU A 225 -15.16 0.38 -0.41
N VAL A 226 -15.00 1.66 -0.77
CA VAL A 226 -16.14 2.58 -0.92
C VAL A 226 -17.05 2.16 -2.07
N HIS A 227 -16.48 1.82 -3.21
CA HIS A 227 -17.25 1.34 -4.36
C HIS A 227 -17.94 0.01 -4.06
N THR A 228 -17.25 -0.94 -3.42
CA THR A 228 -17.87 -2.22 -3.05
C THR A 228 -19.05 -2.03 -2.11
N PHE A 229 -18.90 -1.18 -1.08
CA PHE A 229 -19.98 -0.87 -0.17
C PHE A 229 -21.18 -0.25 -0.90
N HIS A 230 -20.93 0.72 -1.78
CA HIS A 230 -21.98 1.36 -2.59
C HIS A 230 -22.72 0.34 -3.47
N GLU A 231 -22.00 -0.51 -4.20
CA GLU A 231 -22.58 -1.54 -5.05
C GLU A 231 -23.40 -2.57 -4.25
N ILE A 232 -22.91 -3.00 -3.08
CA ILE A 232 -23.65 -3.90 -2.19
C ILE A 232 -24.94 -3.24 -1.72
N MET A 233 -24.91 -1.97 -1.32
CA MET A 233 -26.12 -1.27 -0.85
C MET A 233 -27.15 -1.12 -1.97
N GLN A 234 -26.75 -0.75 -3.18
CA GLN A 234 -27.65 -0.72 -4.33
C GLN A 234 -28.22 -2.10 -4.67
N TRP A 235 -27.39 -3.15 -4.54
CA TRP A 235 -27.87 -4.51 -4.77
C TRP A 235 -28.92 -4.92 -3.71
N VAL A 236 -28.72 -4.57 -2.45
CA VAL A 236 -29.67 -4.83 -1.36
C VAL A 236 -31.00 -4.12 -1.58
N GLU A 237 -30.99 -2.86 -2.04
CA GLU A 237 -32.20 -2.12 -2.37
C GLU A 237 -33.02 -2.83 -3.47
N LYS A 238 -32.34 -3.40 -4.46
CA LYS A 238 -32.99 -4.16 -5.55
C LYS A 238 -33.39 -5.59 -5.16
N ASN A 239 -32.81 -6.13 -4.07
CA ASN A 239 -33.00 -7.52 -3.62
C ASN A 239 -33.23 -7.57 -2.10
N PRO A 240 -34.30 -6.96 -1.56
CA PRO A 240 -34.50 -6.84 -0.11
C PRO A 240 -34.66 -8.19 0.61
N ASP A 241 -35.20 -9.19 -0.09
CA ASP A 241 -35.33 -10.58 0.37
C ASP A 241 -33.99 -11.27 0.60
N LYS A 242 -32.93 -10.82 -0.07
CA LYS A 242 -31.58 -11.37 -0.01
C LYS A 242 -30.61 -10.55 0.86
N LYS A 243 -31.12 -9.57 1.63
CA LYS A 243 -30.31 -8.69 2.48
C LYS A 243 -29.33 -9.47 3.39
N LYS A 244 -29.71 -10.67 3.84
CA LYS A 244 -28.85 -11.51 4.70
C LYS A 244 -27.53 -11.94 4.05
N ASN A 245 -27.43 -11.90 2.71
CA ASN A 245 -26.20 -12.30 2.00
C ASN A 245 -25.00 -11.38 2.31
N ILE A 246 -25.24 -10.15 2.78
CA ILE A 246 -24.15 -9.25 3.21
C ILE A 246 -23.33 -9.79 4.39
N TYR A 247 -23.85 -10.78 5.10
CA TYR A 247 -23.13 -11.46 6.19
C TYR A 247 -22.41 -12.74 5.72
N ASP A 248 -22.57 -13.12 4.45
CA ASP A 248 -21.84 -14.25 3.85
C ASP A 248 -20.48 -13.76 3.31
N PRO A 249 -19.34 -14.22 3.87
CA PRO A 249 -18.00 -13.84 3.41
C PRO A 249 -17.77 -14.11 1.92
N ILE A 250 -18.33 -15.20 1.38
CA ILE A 250 -18.19 -15.56 -0.04
C ILE A 250 -18.93 -14.56 -0.92
N PHE A 251 -20.12 -14.12 -0.53
CA PHE A 251 -20.85 -13.08 -1.23
C PHE A 251 -20.06 -11.77 -1.22
N VAL A 252 -19.58 -11.34 -0.06
CA VAL A 252 -18.78 -10.11 0.07
C VAL A 252 -17.51 -10.16 -0.78
N GLN A 253 -16.79 -11.29 -0.76
CA GLN A 253 -15.60 -11.48 -1.58
C GLN A 253 -15.91 -11.34 -3.08
N LYS A 254 -16.99 -11.96 -3.56
CA LYS A 254 -17.42 -11.83 -4.96
C LYS A 254 -17.82 -10.39 -5.30
N ALA A 255 -18.48 -9.69 -4.38
CA ALA A 255 -18.84 -8.28 -4.56
C ALA A 255 -17.59 -7.38 -4.66
N VAL A 256 -16.54 -7.63 -3.85
CA VAL A 256 -15.25 -6.93 -3.95
C VAL A 256 -14.62 -7.15 -5.32
N HIS A 257 -14.56 -8.39 -5.81
CA HIS A 257 -13.99 -8.70 -7.13
C HIS A 257 -14.75 -8.00 -8.26
N GLU A 258 -16.09 -8.06 -8.23
CA GLU A 258 -16.91 -7.43 -9.26
C GLU A 258 -16.84 -5.90 -9.19
N SER A 259 -16.86 -5.32 -8.00
CA SER A 259 -16.68 -3.88 -7.82
C SER A 259 -15.32 -3.41 -8.33
N THR A 260 -14.23 -4.15 -8.06
CA THR A 260 -12.90 -3.82 -8.58
C THR A 260 -12.83 -3.92 -10.10
N ARG A 261 -13.57 -4.84 -10.71
CA ARG A 261 -13.68 -4.95 -12.17
C ARG A 261 -14.41 -3.75 -12.79
N LEU A 262 -15.49 -3.28 -12.14
CA LEU A 262 -16.29 -2.14 -12.59
C LEU A 262 -15.62 -0.80 -12.33
N HIS A 263 -14.91 -0.68 -11.20
CA HIS A 263 -14.31 0.54 -10.68
C HIS A 263 -12.82 0.33 -10.36
N PRO A 264 -11.97 0.10 -11.39
CA PRO A 264 -10.54 -0.09 -11.15
C PRO A 264 -9.92 1.18 -10.57
N SER A 265 -9.17 1.05 -9.48
CA SER A 265 -8.48 2.17 -8.83
C SER A 265 -7.36 2.78 -9.68
N SER A 266 -6.86 2.04 -10.67
CA SER A 266 -5.91 2.52 -11.68
C SER A 266 -6.42 2.12 -13.06
N PRO A 267 -7.19 3.00 -13.74
CA PRO A 267 -7.85 2.66 -15.01
C PRO A 267 -6.91 2.59 -16.20
N VAL A 268 -5.68 3.10 -16.06
CA VAL A 268 -4.67 3.13 -17.12
C VAL A 268 -3.32 2.62 -16.62
N ALA A 269 -2.53 2.06 -17.52
CA ALA A 269 -1.17 1.63 -17.25
C ALA A 269 -0.27 1.96 -18.45
N TRP A 270 0.54 2.99 -18.28
CA TRP A 270 1.44 3.46 -19.33
C TRP A 270 2.65 2.56 -19.44
N ARG A 271 3.08 2.32 -20.66
CA ARG A 271 4.29 1.58 -21.00
C ARG A 271 5.10 2.37 -22.01
N LYS A 272 6.43 2.31 -21.89
CA LYS A 272 7.37 2.87 -22.85
C LYS A 272 8.41 1.82 -23.26
N PRO A 273 9.01 1.92 -24.45
CA PRO A 273 10.13 1.07 -24.84
C PRO A 273 11.30 1.19 -23.85
N THR A 274 12.05 0.10 -23.70
CA THR A 274 13.28 0.06 -22.87
C THR A 274 14.51 0.62 -23.57
N CYS A 275 14.42 0.86 -24.89
CA CYS A 275 15.48 1.42 -25.76
C CYS A 275 14.84 2.33 -26.80
#